data_3a68af181274581e5b396a478f0fc8d6
#
_entry.id   3a68af181274581e5b396a478f0fc8d6
#
_cell.length_a   1.000
_cell.length_b   1.000
_cell.length_c   1.000
_cell.angle_alpha   90.00
_cell.angle_beta   90.00
_cell.angle_gamma   90.00
#
_symmetry.space_group_name_H-M   'P 1'
#
loop_
_entity.id
_entity.type
_entity.pdbx_description
1 polymer ?
#
loop_
_entity_poly.entity_id
_entity_poly.type
_entity_poly.pdbx_seq_one_letter_code
_entity_poly.pdbx_strand_id
1 'polypeptide(L)'
;HFRIHTFLGTSDVHLKGKFGDERYGMSLKEKRETILKMGCDAVTYARTFTEDVEFSPEDAGRTDTGFLCEIIEAVIEAGATTVNIPDTTGYTMPKEFGQKIAVLKKHVPNIDRAVISAHCHNDLGLAVANSLSAVENGAKQVECTINGIGERAGNASLEEIVMAIKVRGDYWDYYTDIRAEEIYNTSVMVSSFTGMIVQPNKAVVGENAFAHESGIHQDGILKLKETYEIMTPESVGVKNSKIVLGRHSGRHGLQARLEQLGYSLTKKKLDRIYRDFLALADKKKEV
;
A
#
# COMPACT_ATOMS: atom_id res chain seq x y z
N HIS A 1 9.35 -22.06 -11.70
CA HIS A 1 9.47 -21.98 -10.25
C HIS A 1 8.16 -21.48 -9.68
N PHE A 2 7.70 -22.12 -8.60
CA PHE A 2 6.51 -21.72 -7.85
C PHE A 2 6.87 -21.69 -6.35
N ARG A 3 6.20 -20.81 -5.61
CA ARG A 3 6.33 -20.71 -4.16
C ARG A 3 5.15 -21.43 -3.50
N ILE A 4 5.41 -22.13 -2.41
CA ILE A 4 4.38 -22.61 -1.49
C ILE A 4 4.37 -21.70 -0.27
N HIS A 5 3.22 -21.16 0.03
CA HIS A 5 2.99 -20.31 1.20
C HIS A 5 2.19 -21.08 2.26
N THR A 6 2.76 -21.21 3.44
CA THR A 6 2.14 -21.84 4.62
C THR A 6 1.93 -20.80 5.71
N PHE A 7 0.90 -20.94 6.53
CA PHE A 7 0.62 -20.00 7.62
C PHE A 7 -0.08 -20.66 8.79
N LEU A 8 0.15 -20.14 10.00
CA LEU A 8 -0.54 -20.53 11.23
C LEU A 8 -0.73 -19.31 12.14
N GLY A 9 -1.87 -19.25 12.85
CA GLY A 9 -2.11 -18.20 13.84
C GLY A 9 -1.22 -18.35 15.06
N THR A 10 -0.52 -17.28 15.43
CA THR A 10 0.51 -17.30 16.49
C THR A 10 0.20 -16.39 17.67
N SER A 11 -0.71 -15.43 17.54
CA SER A 11 -1.10 -14.56 18.65
C SER A 11 -1.86 -15.34 19.75
N ASP A 12 -1.74 -14.85 20.97
CA ASP A 12 -2.49 -15.43 22.10
C ASP A 12 -4.02 -15.41 21.85
N VAL A 13 -4.51 -14.43 21.07
CA VAL A 13 -5.92 -14.36 20.66
C VAL A 13 -6.25 -15.54 19.73
N HIS A 14 -5.39 -15.84 18.75
CA HIS A 14 -5.58 -16.99 17.87
C HIS A 14 -5.42 -18.33 18.60
N LEU A 15 -4.46 -18.42 19.53
CA LEU A 15 -4.25 -19.61 20.35
C LEU A 15 -5.47 -19.92 21.25
N LYS A 16 -6.16 -18.89 21.75
CA LYS A 16 -7.39 -19.03 22.53
C LYS A 16 -8.60 -19.30 21.65
N GLY A 17 -8.67 -18.72 20.47
CA GLY A 17 -9.81 -18.82 19.53
C GLY A 17 -9.66 -20.01 18.59
N LYS A 18 -8.86 -19.88 17.53
CA LYS A 18 -8.68 -20.93 16.49
C LYS A 18 -8.13 -22.25 17.04
N PHE A 19 -7.24 -22.18 18.02
CA PHE A 19 -6.60 -23.33 18.66
C PHE A 19 -7.07 -23.52 20.11
N GLY A 20 -8.32 -23.16 20.39
CA GLY A 20 -8.92 -23.27 21.73
C GLY A 20 -9.07 -24.70 22.26
N ASP A 21 -9.18 -25.68 21.37
CA ASP A 21 -9.32 -27.10 21.68
C ASP A 21 -8.12 -27.66 22.46
N GLU A 22 -8.38 -28.56 23.41
CA GLU A 22 -7.36 -29.20 24.28
C GLU A 22 -6.34 -30.05 23.50
N ARG A 23 -6.69 -30.55 22.31
CA ARG A 23 -5.75 -31.26 21.43
C ARG A 23 -4.54 -30.44 21.03
N TYR A 24 -4.61 -29.12 21.12
CA TYR A 24 -3.49 -28.22 20.86
C TYR A 24 -2.68 -27.87 22.12
N GLY A 25 -3.14 -28.26 23.31
CA GLY A 25 -2.55 -28.01 24.61
C GLY A 25 -3.52 -27.39 25.60
N MET A 26 -3.26 -27.63 26.90
CA MET A 26 -4.09 -27.11 27.99
C MET A 26 -3.70 -25.69 28.39
N SER A 27 -2.47 -25.31 28.18
CA SER A 27 -1.91 -23.99 28.50
C SER A 27 -1.46 -23.24 27.24
N LEU A 28 -1.29 -21.94 27.33
CA LEU A 28 -0.73 -21.13 26.23
C LEU A 28 0.68 -21.61 25.83
N LYS A 29 1.46 -22.05 26.79
CA LYS A 29 2.82 -22.59 26.55
C LYS A 29 2.73 -23.86 25.67
N GLU A 30 1.94 -24.84 26.07
CA GLU A 30 1.77 -26.07 25.29
C GLU A 30 1.19 -25.79 23.90
N LYS A 31 0.28 -24.84 23.78
CA LYS A 31 -0.26 -24.41 22.48
C LYS A 31 0.81 -23.78 21.60
N ARG A 32 1.69 -22.93 22.14
CA ARG A 32 2.82 -22.37 21.41
C ARG A 32 3.78 -23.46 20.91
N GLU A 33 4.11 -24.42 21.77
CA GLU A 33 4.97 -25.58 21.40
C GLU A 33 4.31 -26.40 20.27
N THR A 34 3.01 -26.64 20.34
CA THR A 34 2.25 -27.35 19.29
C THR A 34 2.26 -26.60 17.97
N ILE A 35 1.96 -25.28 17.98
CA ILE A 35 1.92 -24.43 16.79
C ILE A 35 3.32 -24.30 16.15
N LEU A 36 4.36 -24.17 16.96
CA LEU A 36 5.74 -24.17 16.48
C LEU A 36 6.06 -25.45 15.72
N LYS A 37 5.76 -26.61 16.33
CA LYS A 37 5.95 -27.90 15.68
C LYS A 37 5.15 -28.03 14.39
N MET A 38 3.88 -27.64 14.38
CA MET A 38 3.04 -27.67 13.18
C MET A 38 3.57 -26.76 12.08
N GLY A 39 4.10 -25.58 12.41
CA GLY A 39 4.74 -24.67 11.46
C GLY A 39 5.97 -25.29 10.81
N CYS A 40 6.85 -25.87 11.62
CA CYS A 40 8.05 -26.58 11.11
C CYS A 40 7.67 -27.78 10.24
N ASP A 41 6.71 -28.60 10.66
CA ASP A 41 6.24 -29.76 9.90
C ASP A 41 5.66 -29.33 8.53
N ALA A 42 4.88 -28.24 8.50
CA ALA A 42 4.29 -27.71 7.26
C ALA A 42 5.37 -27.18 6.29
N VAL A 43 6.36 -26.44 6.80
CA VAL A 43 7.49 -25.95 5.99
C VAL A 43 8.32 -27.12 5.46
N THR A 44 8.65 -28.08 6.32
CA THR A 44 9.42 -29.28 5.92
C THR A 44 8.69 -30.06 4.83
N TYR A 45 7.37 -30.21 4.95
CA TYR A 45 6.56 -30.88 3.93
C TYR A 45 6.52 -30.08 2.62
N ALA A 46 6.31 -28.76 2.69
CA ALA A 46 6.32 -27.88 1.52
C ALA A 46 7.67 -27.94 0.77
N ARG A 47 8.78 -28.06 1.49
CA ARG A 47 10.15 -28.21 0.93
C ARG A 47 10.32 -29.45 0.08
N THR A 48 9.49 -30.47 0.24
CA THR A 48 9.54 -31.65 -0.65
C THR A 48 9.06 -31.37 -2.07
N PHE A 49 8.38 -30.24 -2.31
CA PHE A 49 7.80 -29.87 -3.61
C PHE A 49 8.53 -28.70 -4.29
N THR A 50 9.12 -27.80 -3.51
CA THR A 50 9.81 -26.60 -4.03
C THR A 50 10.89 -26.12 -3.07
N GLU A 51 11.90 -25.46 -3.62
CA GLU A 51 12.91 -24.78 -2.83
C GLU A 51 12.48 -23.40 -2.31
N ASP A 52 11.39 -22.83 -2.85
CA ASP A 52 10.84 -21.53 -2.46
C ASP A 52 9.61 -21.73 -1.57
N VAL A 53 9.81 -21.63 -0.26
CA VAL A 53 8.75 -21.79 0.74
C VAL A 53 8.66 -20.54 1.60
N GLU A 54 7.45 -20.01 1.69
CA GLU A 54 7.11 -18.88 2.54
C GLU A 54 6.30 -19.35 3.74
N PHE A 55 6.59 -18.78 4.91
CA PHE A 55 5.82 -18.99 6.13
C PHE A 55 5.34 -17.67 6.70
N SER A 56 4.04 -17.61 7.09
CA SER A 56 3.44 -16.48 7.80
C SER A 56 2.98 -16.88 9.19
N PRO A 57 3.51 -16.28 10.27
CA PRO A 57 2.90 -16.33 11.59
C PRO A 57 1.66 -15.41 11.61
N GLU A 58 0.51 -15.94 11.23
CA GLU A 58 -0.73 -15.15 11.15
C GLU A 58 -1.00 -14.40 12.46
N ASP A 59 -1.37 -13.13 12.35
CA ASP A 59 -1.56 -12.19 13.45
C ASP A 59 -0.24 -11.83 14.19
N ALA A 60 0.85 -11.76 13.43
CA ALA A 60 2.17 -11.39 13.96
C ALA A 60 2.17 -10.01 14.62
N GLY A 61 1.32 -9.10 14.15
CA GLY A 61 1.13 -7.78 14.75
C GLY A 61 0.84 -7.86 16.25
N ARG A 62 0.01 -8.82 16.69
CA ARG A 62 -0.38 -9.04 18.09
C ARG A 62 0.30 -10.23 18.75
N THR A 63 1.20 -10.93 18.06
CA THR A 63 1.95 -12.05 18.62
C THR A 63 3.00 -11.55 19.61
N ASP A 64 3.17 -12.28 20.72
CA ASP A 64 4.26 -12.07 21.66
C ASP A 64 5.61 -12.06 20.94
N THR A 65 6.43 -11.07 21.18
CA THR A 65 7.67 -10.85 20.41
C THR A 65 8.69 -11.96 20.62
N GLY A 66 8.77 -12.54 21.83
CA GLY A 66 9.66 -13.66 22.12
C GLY A 66 9.24 -14.89 21.32
N PHE A 67 7.97 -15.26 21.36
CA PHE A 67 7.45 -16.39 20.61
C PHE A 67 7.52 -16.14 19.09
N LEU A 68 7.37 -14.92 18.64
CA LEU A 68 7.54 -14.58 17.23
C LEU A 68 8.99 -14.83 16.76
N CYS A 69 9.98 -14.45 17.56
CA CYS A 69 11.39 -14.75 17.25
C CYS A 69 11.64 -16.28 17.21
N GLU A 70 11.11 -17.00 18.19
CA GLU A 70 11.28 -18.46 18.31
C GLU A 70 10.70 -19.20 17.09
N ILE A 71 9.46 -18.88 16.68
CA ILE A 71 8.84 -19.54 15.54
C ILE A 71 9.51 -19.19 14.21
N ILE A 72 9.94 -17.92 14.04
CA ILE A 72 10.66 -17.49 12.82
C ILE A 72 11.99 -18.22 12.70
N GLU A 73 12.77 -18.32 13.79
CA GLU A 73 14.02 -19.09 13.81
C GLU A 73 13.78 -20.56 13.41
N ALA A 74 12.77 -21.19 14.03
CA ALA A 74 12.47 -22.60 13.81
C ALA A 74 12.00 -22.90 12.37
N VAL A 75 11.15 -22.07 11.78
CA VAL A 75 10.67 -22.29 10.41
C VAL A 75 11.76 -22.01 9.36
N ILE A 76 12.68 -21.07 9.61
CA ILE A 76 13.87 -20.87 8.75
C ILE A 76 14.77 -22.11 8.82
N GLU A 77 14.99 -22.68 10.01
CA GLU A 77 15.75 -23.91 10.15
C GLU A 77 15.06 -25.08 9.43
N ALA A 78 13.73 -25.15 9.46
CA ALA A 78 12.94 -26.14 8.72
C ALA A 78 12.97 -25.92 7.19
N GLY A 79 13.49 -24.78 6.70
CA GLY A 79 13.72 -24.50 5.28
C GLY A 79 12.89 -23.40 4.67
N ALA A 80 12.20 -22.55 5.44
CA ALA A 80 11.55 -21.36 4.89
C ALA A 80 12.58 -20.40 4.31
N THR A 81 12.35 -19.93 3.08
CA THR A 81 13.20 -18.98 2.36
C THR A 81 12.64 -17.54 2.43
N THR A 82 11.39 -17.42 2.81
CA THR A 82 10.73 -16.15 3.09
C THR A 82 9.91 -16.28 4.37
N VAL A 83 10.02 -15.29 5.25
CA VAL A 83 9.21 -15.17 6.45
C VAL A 83 8.39 -13.88 6.33
N ASN A 84 7.09 -14.03 6.16
CA ASN A 84 6.19 -12.92 5.97
C ASN A 84 5.52 -12.54 7.29
N ILE A 85 5.62 -11.29 7.69
CA ILE A 85 5.15 -10.78 8.97
C ILE A 85 3.83 -10.02 8.75
N PRO A 86 2.67 -10.62 9.09
CA PRO A 86 1.38 -9.99 8.83
C PRO A 86 0.87 -9.15 9.99
N ASP A 87 0.49 -7.92 9.71
CA ASP A 87 -0.49 -7.16 10.50
C ASP A 87 -1.90 -7.52 10.04
N THR A 88 -2.34 -8.72 10.42
CA THR A 88 -3.55 -9.38 9.91
C THR A 88 -4.83 -8.61 10.19
N THR A 89 -4.86 -7.83 11.24
CA THR A 89 -6.06 -7.07 11.66
C THR A 89 -5.92 -5.56 11.43
N GLY A 90 -4.84 -5.11 10.78
CA GLY A 90 -4.58 -3.70 10.57
C GLY A 90 -4.52 -2.91 11.87
N TYR A 91 -3.97 -3.51 12.93
CA TYR A 91 -4.00 -3.03 14.30
C TYR A 91 -2.76 -2.21 14.69
N THR A 92 -1.61 -2.53 14.11
CA THR A 92 -0.33 -1.97 14.52
C THR A 92 -0.15 -0.52 14.05
N MET A 93 0.61 0.23 14.84
CA MET A 93 1.07 1.56 14.44
C MET A 93 2.40 1.44 13.66
N PRO A 94 2.71 2.37 12.72
CA PRO A 94 3.90 2.24 11.86
C PRO A 94 5.20 2.04 12.63
N LYS A 95 5.44 2.82 13.67
CA LYS A 95 6.64 2.68 14.51
C LYS A 95 6.69 1.33 15.23
N GLU A 96 5.56 0.85 15.73
CA GLU A 96 5.43 -0.44 16.41
C GLU A 96 5.74 -1.58 15.46
N PHE A 97 5.15 -1.55 14.26
CA PHE A 97 5.35 -2.59 13.24
C PHE A 97 6.80 -2.62 12.74
N GLY A 98 7.37 -1.46 12.39
CA GLY A 98 8.76 -1.36 12.01
C GLY A 98 9.71 -1.86 13.12
N GLN A 99 9.42 -1.51 14.37
CA GLN A 99 10.21 -1.97 15.52
C GLN A 99 10.18 -3.50 15.68
N LYS A 100 9.04 -4.13 15.39
CA LYS A 100 8.91 -5.60 15.38
C LYS A 100 9.83 -6.23 14.34
N ILE A 101 9.90 -5.68 13.14
CA ILE A 101 10.83 -6.13 12.09
C ILE A 101 12.29 -5.97 12.53
N ALA A 102 12.65 -4.82 13.11
CA ALA A 102 14.00 -4.58 13.64
C ALA A 102 14.38 -5.57 14.74
N VAL A 103 13.44 -5.94 15.61
CA VAL A 103 13.65 -6.95 16.66
C VAL A 103 13.92 -8.32 16.06
N LEU A 104 13.12 -8.76 15.07
CA LEU A 104 13.36 -10.02 14.36
C LEU A 104 14.76 -10.05 13.72
N LYS A 105 15.11 -8.99 13.00
CA LYS A 105 16.42 -8.87 12.35
C LYS A 105 17.59 -8.94 13.34
N LYS A 106 17.40 -8.43 14.55
CA LYS A 106 18.43 -8.39 15.58
C LYS A 106 18.54 -9.68 16.39
N HIS A 107 17.41 -10.34 16.65
CA HIS A 107 17.35 -11.40 17.67
C HIS A 107 17.11 -12.81 17.10
N VAL A 108 16.77 -12.95 15.81
CA VAL A 108 16.66 -14.26 15.15
C VAL A 108 18.02 -14.60 14.52
N PRO A 109 18.74 -15.60 15.04
CA PRO A 109 20.16 -15.85 14.67
C PRO A 109 20.35 -16.21 13.20
N ASN A 110 19.38 -16.89 12.59
CA ASN A 110 19.42 -17.37 11.21
C ASN A 110 18.62 -16.50 10.23
N ILE A 111 18.23 -15.28 10.62
CA ILE A 111 17.33 -14.41 9.83
C ILE A 111 17.87 -14.09 8.43
N ASP A 112 19.17 -14.00 8.27
CA ASP A 112 19.83 -13.70 6.99
C ASP A 112 19.72 -14.84 5.96
N ARG A 113 19.22 -16.02 6.37
CA ARG A 113 18.94 -17.15 5.47
C ARG A 113 17.57 -17.03 4.78
N ALA A 114 16.74 -16.04 5.18
CA ALA A 114 15.42 -15.83 4.62
C ALA A 114 15.17 -14.35 4.30
N VAL A 115 14.25 -14.09 3.36
CA VAL A 115 13.74 -12.77 3.09
C VAL A 115 12.68 -12.42 4.13
N ILE A 116 12.80 -11.27 4.79
CA ILE A 116 11.71 -10.73 5.61
C ILE A 116 10.72 -10.03 4.67
N SER A 117 9.48 -10.48 4.70
CA SER A 117 8.33 -9.88 4.00
C SER A 117 7.38 -9.19 4.99
N ALA A 118 6.70 -8.17 4.56
CA ALA A 118 5.66 -7.49 5.32
C ALA A 118 4.31 -7.58 4.59
N HIS A 119 3.25 -7.87 5.35
CA HIS A 119 1.87 -7.90 4.86
C HIS A 119 0.98 -7.10 5.81
N CYS A 120 0.30 -6.07 5.32
CA CYS A 120 -0.46 -5.18 6.17
C CYS A 120 -1.89 -5.00 5.67
N HIS A 121 -2.87 -5.22 6.57
CA HIS A 121 -4.27 -4.86 6.36
C HIS A 121 -4.53 -3.40 6.72
N ASN A 122 -5.61 -2.84 6.17
CA ASN A 122 -5.84 -1.40 6.15
C ASN A 122 -6.99 -0.93 7.07
N ASP A 123 -7.30 -1.68 8.10
CA ASP A 123 -8.46 -1.44 8.98
C ASP A 123 -8.41 -0.06 9.66
N LEU A 124 -7.23 0.43 10.00
CA LEU A 124 -7.00 1.77 10.53
C LEU A 124 -6.49 2.78 9.48
N GLY A 125 -6.42 2.39 8.19
CA GLY A 125 -5.88 3.25 7.14
C GLY A 125 -4.34 3.38 7.18
N LEU A 126 -3.63 2.44 7.80
CA LEU A 126 -2.19 2.52 8.05
C LEU A 126 -1.36 1.48 7.27
N ALA A 127 -1.99 0.67 6.43
CA ALA A 127 -1.32 -0.46 5.78
C ALA A 127 -0.08 -0.06 4.98
N VAL A 128 -0.15 1.01 4.19
CA VAL A 128 0.98 1.53 3.42
C VAL A 128 2.08 2.06 4.34
N ALA A 129 1.71 2.83 5.36
CA ALA A 129 2.67 3.38 6.32
C ALA A 129 3.37 2.27 7.12
N ASN A 130 2.64 1.22 7.52
CA ASN A 130 3.20 0.05 8.20
C ASN A 130 4.17 -0.69 7.28
N SER A 131 3.80 -0.93 6.02
CA SER A 131 4.65 -1.60 5.03
C SER A 131 5.94 -0.83 4.77
N LEU A 132 5.87 0.48 4.59
CA LEU A 132 7.06 1.33 4.41
C LEU A 132 7.94 1.33 5.67
N SER A 133 7.34 1.39 6.85
CA SER A 133 8.08 1.28 8.11
C SER A 133 8.78 -0.08 8.26
N ALA A 134 8.16 -1.16 7.78
CA ALA A 134 8.81 -2.48 7.75
C ALA A 134 10.04 -2.48 6.83
N VAL A 135 9.94 -1.88 5.64
CA VAL A 135 11.07 -1.74 4.69
C VAL A 135 12.21 -0.95 5.32
N GLU A 136 11.93 0.17 5.96
CA GLU A 136 12.93 0.98 6.70
C GLU A 136 13.66 0.16 7.77
N ASN A 137 13.00 -0.82 8.35
CA ASN A 137 13.54 -1.65 9.43
C ASN A 137 14.08 -3.00 8.95
N GLY A 138 14.14 -3.24 7.63
CA GLY A 138 14.87 -4.37 7.04
C GLY A 138 14.05 -5.40 6.29
N ALA A 139 12.73 -5.21 6.13
CA ALA A 139 11.97 -6.02 5.19
C ALA A 139 12.44 -5.76 3.75
N LYS A 140 12.51 -6.82 2.95
CA LYS A 140 12.95 -6.78 1.55
C LYS A 140 11.85 -7.14 0.57
N GLN A 141 10.72 -7.62 1.06
CA GLN A 141 9.51 -7.92 0.30
C GLN A 141 8.32 -7.24 0.98
N VAL A 142 7.37 -6.78 0.18
CA VAL A 142 6.06 -6.30 0.64
C VAL A 142 4.97 -7.03 -0.14
N GLU A 143 4.06 -7.67 0.57
CA GLU A 143 2.81 -8.15 0.01
C GLU A 143 1.79 -7.02 0.01
N CYS A 144 1.29 -6.70 -1.16
CA CYS A 144 0.33 -5.61 -1.36
C CYS A 144 -0.58 -5.93 -2.54
N THR A 145 -1.62 -5.14 -2.73
CA THR A 145 -2.60 -5.39 -3.79
C THR A 145 -2.85 -4.14 -4.62
N ILE A 146 -3.18 -4.34 -5.90
CA ILE A 146 -3.63 -3.25 -6.76
C ILE A 146 -4.90 -2.64 -6.16
N ASN A 147 -4.96 -1.32 -6.06
CA ASN A 147 -6.04 -0.54 -5.45
C ASN A 147 -6.26 -0.81 -3.95
N GLY A 148 -5.37 -1.54 -3.31
CA GLY A 148 -5.53 -1.93 -1.91
C GLY A 148 -6.70 -2.88 -1.66
N ILE A 149 -7.18 -3.62 -2.67
CA ILE A 149 -8.28 -4.57 -2.48
C ILE A 149 -7.90 -5.68 -1.52
N GLY A 150 -8.88 -6.24 -0.82
CA GLY A 150 -8.66 -7.32 0.14
C GLY A 150 -9.82 -7.45 1.12
N GLU A 151 -9.61 -8.25 2.15
CA GLU A 151 -10.62 -8.43 3.20
C GLU A 151 -10.86 -7.15 3.99
N ARG A 152 -12.08 -6.95 4.46
CA ARG A 152 -12.54 -5.82 5.28
C ARG A 152 -12.23 -4.47 4.63
N ALA A 153 -11.24 -3.72 5.16
CA ALA A 153 -10.81 -2.44 4.60
C ALA A 153 -9.69 -2.57 3.53
N GLY A 154 -9.31 -3.81 3.19
CA GLY A 154 -8.30 -4.12 2.19
C GLY A 154 -6.89 -4.23 2.74
N ASN A 155 -5.93 -4.26 1.82
CA ASN A 155 -4.50 -4.40 2.06
C ASN A 155 -3.75 -3.09 1.76
N ALA A 156 -2.45 -3.10 1.96
CA ALA A 156 -1.58 -2.04 1.46
C ALA A 156 -1.72 -1.92 -0.06
N SER A 157 -1.82 -0.69 -0.56
CA SER A 157 -1.96 -0.40 -1.98
C SER A 157 -0.62 -0.43 -2.68
N LEU A 158 -0.46 -1.26 -3.72
CA LEU A 158 0.78 -1.38 -4.49
C LEU A 158 1.20 -0.03 -5.08
N GLU A 159 0.28 0.67 -5.71
CA GLU A 159 0.53 1.96 -6.34
C GLU A 159 1.09 3.00 -5.37
N GLU A 160 0.61 3.02 -4.14
CA GLU A 160 1.06 3.96 -3.12
C GLU A 160 2.46 3.62 -2.62
N ILE A 161 2.77 2.33 -2.41
CA ILE A 161 4.10 1.88 -2.01
C ILE A 161 5.12 2.15 -3.11
N VAL A 162 4.81 1.78 -4.34
CA VAL A 162 5.70 1.96 -5.50
C VAL A 162 6.01 3.43 -5.71
N MET A 163 4.99 4.28 -5.68
CA MET A 163 5.18 5.72 -5.91
C MET A 163 5.87 6.40 -4.73
N ALA A 164 5.63 5.97 -3.49
CA ALA A 164 6.38 6.47 -2.34
C ALA A 164 7.89 6.20 -2.51
N ILE A 165 8.27 5.00 -2.91
CA ILE A 165 9.69 4.64 -3.15
C ILE A 165 10.27 5.44 -4.31
N LYS A 166 9.56 5.55 -5.44
CA LYS A 166 10.06 6.25 -6.63
C LYS A 166 10.17 7.77 -6.45
N VAL A 167 9.19 8.38 -5.80
CA VAL A 167 9.15 9.84 -5.57
C VAL A 167 10.14 10.26 -4.48
N ARG A 168 10.33 9.41 -3.46
CA ARG A 168 11.19 9.73 -2.31
C ARG A 168 12.58 9.09 -2.37
N GLY A 169 13.14 8.94 -3.56
CA GLY A 169 14.55 8.58 -3.75
C GLY A 169 15.56 9.55 -3.15
N ASP A 170 15.11 10.77 -2.78
CA ASP A 170 15.86 11.73 -1.97
C ASP A 170 16.01 11.30 -0.50
N TYR A 171 15.06 10.54 0.00
CA TYR A 171 14.97 10.11 1.40
C TYR A 171 15.42 8.67 1.60
N TRP A 172 15.14 7.77 0.63
CA TRP A 172 15.43 6.35 0.70
C TRP A 172 16.37 5.89 -0.42
N ASP A 173 17.31 5.03 -0.08
CA ASP A 173 18.14 4.28 -1.05
C ASP A 173 17.47 2.92 -1.39
N TYR A 174 16.15 2.95 -1.64
CA TYR A 174 15.38 1.80 -2.09
C TYR A 174 14.92 2.00 -3.51
N TYR A 175 14.78 0.89 -4.23
CA TYR A 175 14.27 0.91 -5.60
C TYR A 175 13.28 -0.23 -5.85
N THR A 176 12.51 -0.10 -6.89
CA THR A 176 11.63 -1.15 -7.41
C THR A 176 11.64 -1.12 -8.93
N ASP A 177 11.65 -2.31 -9.56
CA ASP A 177 11.60 -2.47 -11.00
C ASP A 177 10.18 -2.43 -11.56
N ILE A 178 9.17 -2.17 -10.72
CA ILE A 178 7.78 -2.05 -11.18
C ILE A 178 7.67 -0.84 -12.09
N ARG A 179 7.10 -1.06 -13.29
CA ARG A 179 6.84 -0.03 -14.28
C ARG A 179 5.67 0.83 -13.83
N ALA A 180 5.99 2.00 -13.28
CA ALA A 180 4.98 2.90 -12.71
C ALA A 180 3.98 3.41 -13.76
N GLU A 181 4.41 3.56 -15.01
CA GLU A 181 3.59 3.98 -16.15
C GLU A 181 2.45 3.01 -16.51
N GLU A 182 2.46 1.79 -15.95
CA GLU A 182 1.38 0.81 -16.11
C GLU A 182 0.39 0.81 -14.92
N ILE A 183 0.67 1.55 -13.87
CA ILE A 183 -0.12 1.54 -12.62
C ILE A 183 -1.58 1.92 -12.88
N TYR A 184 -1.83 3.02 -13.58
CA TYR A 184 -3.19 3.49 -13.84
C TYR A 184 -4.00 2.49 -14.68
N ASN A 185 -3.42 1.98 -15.74
CA ASN A 185 -4.07 0.98 -16.60
C ASN A 185 -4.39 -0.30 -15.84
N THR A 186 -3.45 -0.75 -14.98
CA THR A 186 -3.64 -1.93 -14.12
C THR A 186 -4.75 -1.70 -13.11
N SER A 187 -4.80 -0.51 -12.48
CA SER A 187 -5.85 -0.12 -11.55
C SER A 187 -7.24 -0.16 -12.20
N VAL A 188 -7.37 0.41 -13.41
CA VAL A 188 -8.63 0.38 -14.20
C VAL A 188 -9.02 -1.04 -14.54
N MET A 189 -8.07 -1.88 -14.94
CA MET A 189 -8.31 -3.28 -15.29
C MET A 189 -8.83 -4.07 -14.08
N VAL A 190 -8.19 -3.95 -12.92
CA VAL A 190 -8.61 -4.60 -11.67
C VAL A 190 -10.00 -4.14 -11.25
N SER A 191 -10.29 -2.84 -11.31
CA SER A 191 -11.62 -2.30 -11.04
C SER A 191 -12.68 -2.88 -11.96
N SER A 192 -12.36 -3.03 -13.24
CA SER A 192 -13.28 -3.62 -14.23
C SER A 192 -13.57 -5.09 -13.96
N PHE A 193 -12.58 -5.88 -13.58
CA PHE A 193 -12.75 -7.31 -13.32
C PHE A 193 -13.43 -7.60 -11.98
N THR A 194 -13.15 -6.80 -10.96
CA THR A 194 -13.68 -7.02 -9.62
C THR A 194 -15.02 -6.31 -9.36
N GLY A 195 -15.37 -5.31 -10.17
CA GLY A 195 -16.49 -4.41 -9.91
C GLY A 195 -16.23 -3.41 -8.75
N MET A 196 -15.06 -3.44 -8.13
CA MET A 196 -14.68 -2.53 -7.05
C MET A 196 -14.17 -1.21 -7.62
N ILE A 197 -15.01 -0.18 -7.54
CA ILE A 197 -14.69 1.14 -8.08
C ILE A 197 -13.69 1.85 -7.15
N VAL A 198 -12.64 2.42 -7.75
CA VAL A 198 -11.67 3.26 -7.05
C VAL A 198 -12.32 4.57 -6.61
N GLN A 199 -12.10 4.97 -5.36
CA GLN A 199 -12.57 6.26 -4.87
C GLN A 199 -11.95 7.41 -5.67
N PRO A 200 -12.71 8.45 -6.04
CA PRO A 200 -12.17 9.56 -6.84
C PRO A 200 -10.95 10.25 -6.23
N ASN A 201 -10.86 10.31 -4.92
CA ASN A 201 -9.75 10.90 -4.16
C ASN A 201 -8.66 9.88 -3.75
N LYS A 202 -8.68 8.65 -4.28
CA LYS A 202 -7.63 7.66 -4.01
C LYS A 202 -6.27 8.20 -4.46
N ALA A 203 -5.26 8.04 -3.63
CA ALA A 203 -3.90 8.43 -3.99
C ALA A 203 -3.45 7.72 -5.28
N VAL A 204 -2.66 8.40 -6.08
CA VAL A 204 -2.02 7.92 -7.32
C VAL A 204 -2.99 7.62 -8.48
N VAL A 205 -4.07 6.86 -8.26
CA VAL A 205 -4.93 6.32 -9.32
C VAL A 205 -6.36 6.87 -9.31
N GLY A 206 -6.74 7.65 -8.30
CA GLY A 206 -8.06 8.27 -8.24
C GLY A 206 -8.24 9.33 -9.33
N GLU A 207 -9.47 9.55 -9.77
CA GLU A 207 -9.80 10.54 -10.80
C GLU A 207 -9.31 11.96 -10.44
N ASN A 208 -9.31 12.28 -9.15
CA ASN A 208 -8.89 13.60 -8.63
C ASN A 208 -7.40 13.68 -8.31
N ALA A 209 -6.62 12.59 -8.46
CA ALA A 209 -5.21 12.57 -8.06
C ALA A 209 -4.36 13.64 -8.77
N PHE A 210 -4.76 14.03 -9.99
CA PHE A 210 -4.11 15.05 -10.82
C PHE A 210 -5.10 16.16 -11.22
N ALA A 211 -6.12 16.41 -10.41
CA ALA A 211 -7.12 17.44 -10.66
C ALA A 211 -6.91 18.63 -9.74
N HIS A 212 -6.86 19.83 -10.30
CA HIS A 212 -6.68 21.07 -9.57
C HIS A 212 -7.84 22.02 -9.84
N GLU A 213 -8.62 22.35 -8.81
CA GLU A 213 -9.79 23.24 -8.89
C GLU A 213 -9.46 24.66 -8.38
N SER A 214 -8.63 24.77 -7.33
CA SER A 214 -8.30 26.06 -6.72
C SER A 214 -7.50 26.95 -7.68
N GLY A 215 -7.91 28.21 -7.83
CA GLY A 215 -7.24 29.16 -8.71
C GLY A 215 -5.76 29.42 -8.34
N ILE A 216 -5.40 29.36 -7.05
CA ILE A 216 -4.01 29.48 -6.60
C ILE A 216 -3.18 28.27 -7.05
N HIS A 217 -3.74 27.06 -6.95
CA HIS A 217 -3.06 25.84 -7.40
C HIS A 217 -2.91 25.86 -8.93
N GLN A 218 -3.97 26.23 -9.66
CA GLN A 218 -3.93 26.33 -11.12
C GLN A 218 -2.88 27.34 -11.60
N ASP A 219 -2.80 28.51 -10.97
CA ASP A 219 -1.77 29.53 -11.30
C ASP A 219 -0.36 29.03 -10.99
N GLY A 220 -0.16 28.31 -9.87
CA GLY A 220 1.11 27.72 -9.51
C GLY A 220 1.58 26.69 -10.55
N ILE A 221 0.73 25.72 -10.90
CA ILE A 221 1.03 24.65 -11.86
C ILE A 221 1.31 25.19 -13.26
N LEU A 222 0.57 26.23 -13.70
CA LEU A 222 0.81 26.88 -15.00
C LEU A 222 2.18 27.57 -15.06
N LYS A 223 2.72 27.98 -13.91
CA LYS A 223 4.06 28.59 -13.82
C LYS A 223 5.16 27.53 -13.64
N LEU A 224 4.94 26.56 -12.77
CA LEU A 224 5.87 25.50 -12.44
C LEU A 224 5.09 24.32 -11.86
N LYS A 225 5.06 23.17 -12.55
CA LYS A 225 4.27 21.99 -12.15
C LYS A 225 4.61 21.49 -10.76
N GLU A 226 5.88 21.49 -10.40
CA GLU A 226 6.42 21.01 -9.13
C GLU A 226 5.92 21.82 -7.91
N THR A 227 5.26 22.97 -8.11
CA THR A 227 4.66 23.72 -7.00
C THR A 227 3.57 22.95 -6.27
N TYR A 228 2.85 22.04 -6.96
CA TYR A 228 1.74 21.26 -6.40
C TYR A 228 1.72 19.80 -6.88
N GLU A 229 2.66 19.37 -7.72
CA GLU A 229 2.77 18.00 -8.21
C GLU A 229 4.10 17.40 -7.78
N ILE A 230 4.05 16.34 -6.96
CA ILE A 230 5.23 15.54 -6.57
C ILE A 230 5.51 14.39 -7.55
N MET A 231 4.58 14.13 -8.45
CA MET A 231 4.64 13.16 -9.54
C MET A 231 3.80 13.66 -10.69
N THR A 232 4.14 13.29 -11.92
CA THR A 232 3.36 13.70 -13.09
C THR A 232 2.30 12.66 -13.45
N PRO A 233 1.18 13.04 -14.10
CA PRO A 233 0.20 12.08 -14.61
C PRO A 233 0.83 10.98 -15.46
N GLU A 234 1.75 11.36 -16.34
CA GLU A 234 2.43 10.45 -17.26
C GLU A 234 3.28 9.42 -16.52
N SER A 235 3.86 9.79 -15.38
CA SER A 235 4.72 8.89 -14.58
C SER A 235 3.96 7.67 -14.03
N VAL A 236 2.64 7.73 -13.98
CA VAL A 236 1.75 6.64 -13.53
C VAL A 236 0.84 6.12 -14.64
N GLY A 237 1.01 6.59 -15.90
CA GLY A 237 0.25 6.15 -17.05
C GLY A 237 -1.05 6.90 -17.32
N VAL A 238 -1.29 8.02 -16.64
CA VAL A 238 -2.42 8.91 -16.93
C VAL A 238 -2.05 9.83 -18.08
N LYS A 239 -2.82 9.84 -19.17
CA LYS A 239 -2.46 10.54 -20.40
C LYS A 239 -2.54 12.07 -20.31
N ASN A 240 -3.36 12.63 -19.42
CA ASN A 240 -3.53 14.07 -19.29
C ASN A 240 -3.95 14.45 -17.86
N SER A 241 -3.40 15.54 -17.31
CA SER A 241 -3.97 16.20 -16.15
C SER A 241 -5.26 16.93 -16.53
N LYS A 242 -6.30 16.83 -15.70
CA LYS A 242 -7.56 17.54 -15.92
C LYS A 242 -7.56 18.85 -15.14
N ILE A 243 -7.67 19.98 -15.84
CA ILE A 243 -8.08 21.22 -15.20
C ILE A 243 -9.61 21.13 -15.01
N VAL A 244 -10.03 20.88 -13.79
CA VAL A 244 -11.45 20.87 -13.43
C VAL A 244 -11.87 22.31 -13.17
N LEU A 245 -12.89 22.77 -13.91
CA LEU A 245 -13.46 24.09 -13.73
C LEU A 245 -14.63 24.01 -12.75
N GLY A 246 -14.49 24.68 -11.63
CA GLY A 246 -15.51 24.76 -10.58
C GLY A 246 -15.56 26.16 -9.94
N ARG A 247 -16.34 26.29 -8.89
CA ARG A 247 -16.59 27.55 -8.17
C ARG A 247 -15.29 28.27 -7.72
N HIS A 248 -14.23 27.53 -7.45
CA HIS A 248 -12.96 28.07 -6.94
C HIS A 248 -11.92 28.29 -8.04
N SER A 249 -12.25 28.00 -9.30
CA SER A 249 -11.34 28.20 -10.42
C SER A 249 -11.11 29.68 -10.71
N GLY A 250 -9.84 30.05 -10.86
CA GLY A 250 -9.44 31.41 -11.20
C GLY A 250 -9.55 31.71 -12.70
N ARG A 251 -9.36 33.00 -13.07
CA ARG A 251 -9.36 33.44 -14.48
C ARG A 251 -8.33 32.70 -15.32
N HIS A 252 -7.14 32.44 -14.77
CA HIS A 252 -6.04 31.74 -15.47
C HIS A 252 -6.44 30.29 -15.78
N GLY A 253 -7.08 29.59 -14.84
CA GLY A 253 -7.60 28.23 -15.09
C GLY A 253 -8.66 28.19 -16.18
N LEU A 254 -9.61 29.12 -16.16
CA LEU A 254 -10.62 29.27 -17.20
C LEU A 254 -9.99 29.58 -18.57
N GLN A 255 -9.02 30.50 -18.61
CA GLN A 255 -8.29 30.85 -19.83
C GLN A 255 -7.55 29.63 -20.40
N ALA A 256 -6.76 28.93 -19.58
CA ALA A 256 -6.03 27.74 -19.99
C ALA A 256 -6.96 26.63 -20.55
N ARG A 257 -8.13 26.45 -19.92
CA ARG A 257 -9.10 25.46 -20.41
C ARG A 257 -9.71 25.88 -21.74
N LEU A 258 -10.02 27.15 -21.91
CA LEU A 258 -10.55 27.69 -23.18
C LEU A 258 -9.49 27.59 -24.29
N GLU A 259 -8.21 27.84 -24.00
CA GLU A 259 -7.11 27.66 -24.95
C GLU A 259 -6.94 26.20 -25.36
N GLN A 260 -7.05 25.25 -24.43
CA GLN A 260 -7.07 23.80 -24.72
C GLN A 260 -8.25 23.41 -25.64
N LEU A 261 -9.38 24.10 -25.52
CA LEU A 261 -10.55 23.92 -26.39
C LEU A 261 -10.47 24.69 -27.72
N GLY A 262 -9.34 25.37 -27.98
CA GLY A 262 -9.09 26.11 -29.21
C GLY A 262 -9.61 27.55 -29.22
N TYR A 263 -10.05 28.09 -28.08
CA TYR A 263 -10.53 29.46 -27.98
C TYR A 263 -9.46 30.40 -27.48
N SER A 264 -9.05 31.38 -28.29
CA SER A 264 -8.19 32.48 -27.88
C SER A 264 -9.02 33.76 -27.60
N LEU A 265 -8.95 34.25 -26.35
CA LEU A 265 -9.75 35.36 -25.91
C LEU A 265 -8.89 36.57 -25.55
N THR A 266 -9.41 37.79 -25.88
CA THR A 266 -8.83 39.02 -25.31
C THR A 266 -9.18 39.14 -23.83
N LYS A 267 -8.37 39.85 -23.05
CA LYS A 267 -8.58 40.06 -21.62
C LYS A 267 -9.98 40.54 -21.29
N LYS A 268 -10.50 41.48 -22.10
CA LYS A 268 -11.86 42.07 -21.91
C LYS A 268 -12.98 41.02 -22.12
N LYS A 269 -12.81 40.11 -23.10
CA LYS A 269 -13.74 39.00 -23.34
C LYS A 269 -13.65 37.97 -22.23
N LEU A 270 -12.43 37.62 -21.78
CA LEU A 270 -12.22 36.72 -20.69
C LEU A 270 -12.88 37.19 -19.40
N ASP A 271 -12.75 38.48 -19.04
CA ASP A 271 -13.37 39.05 -17.82
C ASP A 271 -14.90 38.99 -17.84
N ARG A 272 -15.53 39.07 -19.02
CA ARG A 272 -16.99 38.89 -19.16
C ARG A 272 -17.35 37.42 -18.99
N ILE A 273 -16.72 36.54 -19.72
CA ILE A 273 -16.96 35.08 -19.67
C ILE A 273 -16.72 34.55 -18.26
N TYR A 274 -15.69 35.06 -17.56
CA TYR A 274 -15.39 34.65 -16.19
C TYR A 274 -16.52 34.97 -15.21
N ARG A 275 -17.21 36.10 -15.36
CA ARG A 275 -18.40 36.45 -14.55
C ARG A 275 -19.56 35.48 -14.82
N ASP A 276 -19.82 35.23 -16.11
CA ASP A 276 -20.88 34.30 -16.51
C ASP A 276 -20.56 32.86 -16.03
N PHE A 277 -19.29 32.47 -16.10
CA PHE A 277 -18.77 31.19 -15.58
C PHE A 277 -19.02 31.07 -14.06
N LEU A 278 -18.66 32.06 -13.26
CA LEU A 278 -18.89 32.03 -11.81
C LEU A 278 -20.37 31.87 -11.47
N ALA A 279 -21.24 32.59 -12.17
CA ALA A 279 -22.69 32.49 -11.98
C ALA A 279 -23.23 31.09 -12.33
N LEU A 280 -22.58 30.37 -13.28
CA LEU A 280 -22.92 29.01 -13.62
C LEU A 280 -22.35 28.02 -12.60
N ALA A 281 -21.09 28.21 -12.18
CA ALA A 281 -20.38 27.36 -11.22
C ALA A 281 -21.01 27.42 -9.80
N ASP A 282 -21.70 28.54 -9.46
CA ASP A 282 -22.50 28.61 -8.22
C ASP A 282 -23.74 27.69 -8.25
N LYS A 283 -24.17 27.27 -9.43
CA LYS A 283 -25.35 26.40 -9.63
C LYS A 283 -25.01 24.96 -9.92
N LYS A 284 -23.75 24.68 -10.35
CA LYS A 284 -23.27 23.36 -10.71
C LYS A 284 -21.94 23.09 -10.03
N LYS A 285 -21.72 21.85 -9.59
CA LYS A 285 -20.46 21.44 -8.96
C LYS A 285 -19.27 21.49 -9.94
N GLU A 286 -19.51 21.13 -11.18
CA GLU A 286 -18.53 21.16 -12.28
C GLU A 286 -19.15 21.87 -13.50
N VAL A 287 -18.34 22.63 -14.23
CA VAL A 287 -18.75 23.44 -15.41
C VAL A 287 -17.91 23.08 -16.63
#